data_31d41e27c8dc31e361194887c5d2f124
#
_entry.id   31d41e27c8dc31e361194887c5d2f124
#
_cell.length_a   1.000
_cell.length_b   1.000
_cell.length_c   1.000
_cell.angle_alpha   90.00
_cell.angle_beta   90.00
_cell.angle_gamma   90.00
#
_symmetry.space_group_name_H-M   'P 1'
#
loop_
_entity.id
_entity.type
_entity.pdbx_description
1 polymer ?
#
loop_
_entity_poly.entity_id
_entity_poly.type
_entity_poly.pdbx_seq_one_letter_code
_entity_poly.pdbx_strand_id
1 'polypeptide(L)'
;MNTTTASTRCRTPRLLVVTAALDPTADLVLRELNNRGVEFFRIDLADFPSRLRLSTQLRPDGRWGGTLTDGRRETDLAELRAIWWRKPAGFGLAEGMSDPERDWAEKQARAGLLGPLNSLPQVAWINRPENNQRCDKPRQLAAAAQLGFAVPDTLITDDPAEAAAFAQRHQGHVVTKSLSGLVYEEGDERGGLYTYPVPAEQAGSERIALTAHLFQRRIVDKQYEIRVTVVGDRVFPVEIHAPEGAGRLDWRRDTPNLAYRGTVLPSPIGERILMLLRRFQLRFATLDFIVDSRGTHYLVDVNPNGQWAWVPEFRQRIPTALADLLEKETRTSPERDAFPRARHLAIVGRDALPPAPSLGGAV
;
A
#
# COMPACT_ATOMS: atom_id res chain seq x y z
N MET A 1 58.70 3.88 3.65
CA MET A 1 57.57 3.01 3.32
C MET A 1 56.30 3.67 3.81
N ASN A 2 55.65 4.43 2.92
CA ASN A 2 54.38 5.10 3.26
C ASN A 2 53.25 4.13 2.90
N THR A 3 52.65 3.51 3.90
CA THR A 3 51.39 2.77 3.77
C THR A 3 50.24 3.77 3.72
N THR A 4 49.80 4.09 2.52
CA THR A 4 48.56 4.84 2.30
C THR A 4 47.39 3.89 2.64
N THR A 5 46.84 4.01 3.85
CA THR A 5 45.58 3.38 4.23
C THR A 5 44.48 4.02 3.37
N ALA A 6 44.02 3.29 2.38
CA ALA A 6 42.82 3.64 1.63
C ALA A 6 41.63 3.63 2.60
N SER A 7 41.23 4.81 3.02
CA SER A 7 39.97 5.02 3.76
C SER A 7 38.85 4.56 2.81
N THR A 8 38.29 3.39 3.07
CA THR A 8 37.03 2.95 2.47
C THR A 8 35.97 3.94 2.96
N ARG A 9 35.72 5.00 2.16
CA ARG A 9 34.58 5.91 2.43
C ARG A 9 33.34 5.02 2.45
N CYS A 10 32.78 4.81 3.64
CA CYS A 10 31.46 4.21 3.78
C CYS A 10 30.52 5.05 2.89
N ARG A 11 29.98 4.43 1.85
CA ARG A 11 29.08 5.13 0.93
C ARG A 11 27.83 5.52 1.71
N THR A 12 27.47 6.77 1.70
CA THR A 12 26.25 7.26 2.33
C THR A 12 25.05 6.66 1.59
N PRO A 13 24.13 5.94 2.27
CA PRO A 13 22.96 5.36 1.64
C PRO A 13 22.11 6.41 0.93
N ARG A 14 21.77 6.15 -0.33
CA ARG A 14 20.91 7.01 -1.17
C ARG A 14 19.44 6.60 -1.12
N LEU A 15 19.15 5.47 -0.50
CA LEU A 15 17.80 4.91 -0.31
C LEU A 15 17.45 4.91 1.16
N LEU A 16 16.35 5.57 1.50
CA LEU A 16 15.72 5.50 2.80
C LEU A 16 14.53 4.55 2.74
N VAL A 17 14.45 3.60 3.66
CA VAL A 17 13.32 2.67 3.80
C VAL A 17 12.62 2.95 5.10
N VAL A 18 11.39 3.44 5.04
CA VAL A 18 10.59 3.83 6.21
C VAL A 18 9.52 2.77 6.45
N THR A 19 9.75 1.91 7.44
CA THR A 19 8.85 0.79 7.78
C THR A 19 9.04 0.37 9.23
N ALA A 20 8.03 -0.29 9.81
CA ALA A 20 8.13 -0.84 11.17
C ALA A 20 9.31 -1.82 11.30
N ALA A 21 9.85 -1.93 12.52
CA ALA A 21 10.96 -2.86 12.83
C ALA A 21 10.63 -4.30 12.42
N LEU A 22 9.38 -4.74 12.62
CA LEU A 22 8.88 -6.04 12.19
C LEU A 22 7.96 -5.88 10.95
N ASP A 23 8.53 -5.97 9.77
CA ASP A 23 7.80 -6.04 8.49
C ASP A 23 8.40 -7.13 7.58
N PRO A 24 7.95 -8.40 7.75
CA PRO A 24 8.45 -9.52 6.95
C PRO A 24 8.29 -9.32 5.44
N THR A 25 7.28 -8.54 5.01
CA THR A 25 7.07 -8.20 3.61
C THR A 25 8.16 -7.25 3.10
N ALA A 26 8.55 -6.26 3.90
CA ALA A 26 9.68 -5.38 3.57
C ALA A 26 11.00 -6.17 3.55
N ASP A 27 11.19 -7.10 4.48
CA ASP A 27 12.42 -7.89 4.60
C ASP A 27 12.73 -8.71 3.33
N LEU A 28 11.71 -9.16 2.58
CA LEU A 28 11.91 -9.81 1.29
C LEU A 28 12.57 -8.86 0.27
N VAL A 29 12.15 -7.60 0.24
CA VAL A 29 12.73 -6.59 -0.66
C VAL A 29 14.12 -6.17 -0.21
N LEU A 30 14.31 -5.98 1.11
CA LEU A 30 15.61 -5.62 1.67
C LEU A 30 16.67 -6.70 1.44
N ARG A 31 16.26 -7.97 1.50
CA ARG A 31 17.14 -9.10 1.13
C ARG A 31 17.55 -9.03 -0.34
N GLU A 32 16.61 -8.75 -1.24
CA GLU A 32 16.92 -8.60 -2.66
C GLU A 32 17.85 -7.41 -2.93
N LEU A 33 17.64 -6.27 -2.25
CA LEU A 33 18.55 -5.11 -2.34
C LEU A 33 19.96 -5.46 -1.83
N ASN A 34 20.06 -6.17 -0.71
CA ASN A 34 21.34 -6.64 -0.16
C ASN A 34 22.07 -7.58 -1.15
N ASN A 35 21.34 -8.53 -1.76
CA ASN A 35 21.92 -9.44 -2.77
C ASN A 35 22.50 -8.69 -3.98
N ARG A 36 21.95 -7.52 -4.29
CA ARG A 36 22.42 -6.63 -5.37
C ARG A 36 23.49 -5.63 -4.93
N GLY A 37 23.86 -5.60 -3.66
CA GLY A 37 24.78 -4.61 -3.12
C GLY A 37 24.25 -3.17 -3.14
N VAL A 38 22.91 -3.00 -3.13
CA VAL A 38 22.27 -1.68 -3.02
C VAL A 38 22.21 -1.28 -1.56
N GLU A 39 22.93 -0.20 -1.22
CA GLU A 39 22.94 0.33 0.14
C GLU A 39 21.64 1.08 0.44
N PHE A 40 21.08 0.83 1.63
CA PHE A 40 19.89 1.51 2.13
C PHE A 40 20.01 1.79 3.64
N PHE A 41 19.29 2.81 4.09
CA PHE A 41 19.07 3.08 5.50
C PHE A 41 17.61 2.77 5.86
N ARG A 42 17.39 1.73 6.67
CA ARG A 42 16.07 1.38 7.20
C ARG A 42 15.83 2.13 8.49
N ILE A 43 14.68 2.78 8.60
CA ILE A 43 14.22 3.46 9.81
C ILE A 43 12.78 3.10 10.14
N ASP A 44 12.42 3.18 11.42
CA ASP A 44 11.04 3.20 11.91
C ASP A 44 10.76 4.55 12.58
N LEU A 45 9.55 5.08 12.43
CA LEU A 45 9.16 6.31 13.14
C LEU A 45 9.09 6.10 14.65
N ALA A 46 8.87 4.85 15.12
CA ALA A 46 8.96 4.51 16.54
C ALA A 46 10.35 4.78 17.17
N ASP A 47 11.37 4.93 16.34
CA ASP A 47 12.73 5.28 16.81
C ASP A 47 12.92 6.80 16.94
N PHE A 48 12.05 7.62 16.34
CA PHE A 48 12.17 9.07 16.40
C PHE A 48 11.29 9.65 17.52
N PRO A 49 11.87 10.58 18.35
CA PRO A 49 13.19 11.18 18.26
C PRO A 49 14.27 10.48 19.11
N SER A 50 13.94 9.42 19.86
CA SER A 50 14.81 8.88 20.91
C SER A 50 16.08 8.19 20.37
N ARG A 51 15.94 7.35 19.35
CA ARG A 51 17.02 6.57 18.73
C ARG A 51 17.38 7.04 17.33
N LEU A 52 16.43 7.66 16.62
CA LEU A 52 16.64 8.27 15.33
C LEU A 52 16.68 9.78 15.49
N ARG A 53 17.71 10.44 14.98
CA ARG A 53 17.91 11.89 15.09
C ARG A 53 18.04 12.52 13.72
N LEU A 54 17.35 13.65 13.53
CA LEU A 54 17.48 14.49 12.38
C LEU A 54 18.14 15.81 12.79
N SER A 55 19.21 16.18 12.09
CA SER A 55 19.79 17.53 12.16
C SER A 55 19.78 18.12 10.76
N THR A 56 18.99 19.18 10.54
CA THR A 56 18.82 19.75 9.21
C THR A 56 18.73 21.26 9.28
N GLN A 57 19.27 21.90 8.24
CA GLN A 57 19.30 23.35 8.09
C GLN A 57 18.82 23.77 6.69
N LEU A 58 17.99 24.77 6.63
CA LEU A 58 17.63 25.42 5.37
C LEU A 58 18.78 26.29 4.90
N ARG A 59 19.28 26.03 3.70
CA ARG A 59 20.35 26.80 3.06
C ARG A 59 19.80 28.06 2.37
N PRO A 60 20.63 29.06 2.08
CA PRO A 60 20.19 30.25 1.37
C PRO A 60 19.61 29.98 -0.02
N ASP A 61 19.98 28.87 -0.66
CA ASP A 61 19.43 28.42 -1.95
C ASP A 61 18.05 27.77 -1.84
N GLY A 62 17.44 27.75 -0.64
CA GLY A 62 16.13 27.15 -0.38
C GLY A 62 16.14 25.63 -0.24
N ARG A 63 17.30 24.98 -0.19
CA ARG A 63 17.42 23.53 -0.04
C ARG A 63 17.70 23.14 1.41
N TRP A 64 17.03 22.10 1.87
CA TRP A 64 17.35 21.45 3.13
C TRP A 64 18.60 20.59 2.96
N GLY A 65 19.54 20.72 3.91
CA GLY A 65 20.72 19.87 4.03
C GLY A 65 20.91 19.44 5.46
N GLY A 66 21.64 18.34 5.69
CA GLY A 66 21.88 17.80 7.01
C GLY A 66 21.83 16.28 7.03
N THR A 67 21.76 15.69 8.21
CA THR A 67 21.91 14.25 8.42
C THR A 67 20.73 13.66 9.18
N LEU A 68 20.39 12.43 8.79
CA LEU A 68 19.51 11.53 9.53
C LEU A 68 20.36 10.34 10.04
N THR A 69 20.35 10.05 11.35
CA THR A 69 21.21 9.04 11.95
C THR A 69 20.53 8.28 13.08
N ASP A 70 20.84 6.99 13.22
CA ASP A 70 20.48 6.15 14.37
C ASP A 70 21.68 5.95 15.33
N GLY A 71 22.77 6.70 15.10
CA GLY A 71 24.02 6.59 15.86
C GLY A 71 24.97 5.50 15.36
N ARG A 72 24.51 4.58 14.49
CA ARG A 72 25.33 3.53 13.85
C ARG A 72 25.44 3.78 12.35
N ARG A 73 24.37 4.22 11.74
CA ARG A 73 24.27 4.56 10.32
C ARG A 73 23.77 5.99 10.18
N GLU A 74 24.14 6.61 9.10
CA GLU A 74 23.66 7.95 8.76
C GLU A 74 23.44 8.08 7.24
N THR A 75 22.58 9.01 6.88
CA THR A 75 22.43 9.45 5.50
C THR A 75 22.42 10.97 5.45
N ASP A 76 23.09 11.53 4.42
CA ASP A 76 23.01 12.94 4.08
C ASP A 76 21.76 13.19 3.24
N LEU A 77 20.93 14.14 3.66
CA LEU A 77 19.70 14.51 2.95
C LEU A 77 19.98 14.97 1.51
N ALA A 78 21.14 15.57 1.25
CA ALA A 78 21.54 16.00 -0.09
C ALA A 78 21.87 14.81 -1.02
N GLU A 79 22.28 13.66 -0.44
CA GLU A 79 22.59 12.45 -1.18
C GLU A 79 21.40 11.52 -1.37
N LEU A 80 20.29 11.72 -0.64
CA LEU A 80 19.09 10.92 -0.82
C LEU A 80 18.54 11.06 -2.26
N ARG A 81 18.12 9.93 -2.82
CA ARG A 81 17.54 9.83 -4.17
C ARG A 81 16.20 9.11 -4.16
N ALA A 82 15.97 8.17 -3.22
CA ALA A 82 14.73 7.44 -3.11
C ALA A 82 14.30 7.28 -1.66
N ILE A 83 12.99 7.33 -1.43
CA ILE A 83 12.37 6.97 -0.16
C ILE A 83 11.28 5.94 -0.45
N TRP A 84 11.42 4.76 0.16
CA TRP A 84 10.36 3.78 0.17
C TRP A 84 9.57 3.88 1.46
N TRP A 85 8.39 4.48 1.39
CA TRP A 85 7.46 4.60 2.49
C TRP A 85 6.53 3.39 2.51
N ARG A 86 6.75 2.52 3.49
CA ARG A 86 5.99 1.27 3.57
C ARG A 86 4.93 1.34 4.69
N LYS A 87 5.23 0.88 5.86
CA LYS A 87 4.33 0.81 7.04
C LYS A 87 5.10 1.10 8.31
N PRO A 88 5.55 2.33 8.54
CA PRO A 88 6.17 2.67 9.81
C PRO A 88 5.14 2.57 10.95
N ALA A 89 5.63 2.34 12.16
CA ALA A 89 4.85 2.50 13.38
C ALA A 89 4.55 3.98 13.66
N GLY A 90 3.83 4.29 14.74
CA GLY A 90 3.70 5.64 15.26
C GLY A 90 5.02 6.18 15.82
N PHE A 91 5.10 7.49 16.07
CA PHE A 91 6.29 8.08 16.67
C PHE A 91 6.52 7.57 18.11
N GLY A 92 7.78 7.29 18.44
CA GLY A 92 8.21 6.83 19.77
C GLY A 92 8.39 8.00 20.73
N LEU A 93 7.29 8.60 21.17
CA LEU A 93 7.32 9.71 22.11
C LEU A 93 7.64 9.24 23.53
N ALA A 94 8.19 10.14 24.35
CA ALA A 94 8.54 9.84 25.73
C ALA A 94 7.29 9.45 26.55
N GLU A 95 7.50 8.58 27.52
CA GLU A 95 6.46 8.23 28.52
C GLU A 95 6.20 9.42 29.46
N GLY A 96 5.04 9.42 30.11
CA GLY A 96 4.66 10.43 31.10
C GLY A 96 4.15 11.77 30.55
N MET A 97 4.06 11.92 29.24
CA MET A 97 3.40 13.07 28.62
C MET A 97 1.88 13.02 28.86
N SER A 98 1.27 14.16 29.20
CA SER A 98 -0.19 14.33 29.13
C SER A 98 -0.71 14.19 27.69
N ASP A 99 -2.00 13.93 27.50
CA ASP A 99 -2.58 13.79 26.15
C ASP A 99 -2.34 15.04 25.27
N PRO A 100 -2.52 16.29 25.75
CA PRO A 100 -2.19 17.48 24.97
C PRO A 100 -0.71 17.60 24.59
N GLU A 101 0.21 17.24 25.51
CA GLU A 101 1.65 17.27 25.25
C GLU A 101 2.01 16.22 24.20
N ARG A 102 1.45 15.02 24.30
CA ARG A 102 1.65 13.94 23.34
C ARG A 102 1.14 14.30 21.95
N ASP A 103 -0.06 14.87 21.85
CA ASP A 103 -0.65 15.34 20.59
C ASP A 103 0.22 16.44 19.95
N TRP A 104 0.68 17.39 20.75
CA TRP A 104 1.59 18.42 20.28
C TRP A 104 2.93 17.85 19.81
N ALA A 105 3.55 16.98 20.61
CA ALA A 105 4.84 16.36 20.31
C ALA A 105 4.77 15.50 19.03
N GLU A 106 3.67 14.74 18.81
CA GLU A 106 3.47 13.98 17.59
C GLU A 106 3.39 14.88 16.36
N LYS A 107 2.65 16.01 16.45
CA LYS A 107 2.58 16.98 15.37
C LYS A 107 3.93 17.60 15.06
N GLN A 108 4.74 17.93 16.10
CA GLN A 108 6.10 18.44 15.91
C GLN A 108 7.03 17.38 15.30
N ALA A 109 6.99 16.14 15.79
CA ALA A 109 7.79 15.05 15.26
C ALA A 109 7.48 14.79 13.78
N ARG A 110 6.19 14.77 13.44
CA ARG A 110 5.71 14.61 12.06
C ARG A 110 6.17 15.74 11.15
N ALA A 111 5.94 16.97 11.55
CA ALA A 111 6.33 18.15 10.77
C ALA A 111 7.86 18.28 10.65
N GLY A 112 8.58 18.07 11.75
CA GLY A 112 10.02 18.20 11.80
C GLY A 112 10.78 17.12 11.02
N LEU A 113 10.28 15.88 10.99
CA LEU A 113 10.91 14.80 10.22
C LEU A 113 10.45 14.79 8.76
N LEU A 114 9.14 14.83 8.52
CA LEU A 114 8.61 14.67 7.16
C LEU A 114 8.66 15.95 6.34
N GLY A 115 8.60 17.13 6.96
CA GLY A 115 8.67 18.42 6.27
C GLY A 115 9.95 18.55 5.44
N PRO A 116 11.15 18.45 6.04
CA PRO A 116 12.40 18.47 5.29
C PRO A 116 12.50 17.37 4.24
N LEU A 117 12.14 16.11 4.56
CA LEU A 117 12.18 14.99 3.61
C LEU A 117 11.26 15.21 2.40
N ASN A 118 10.04 15.72 2.61
CA ASN A 118 9.09 16.04 1.55
C ASN A 118 9.54 17.22 0.66
N SER A 119 10.41 18.08 1.20
CA SER A 119 10.93 19.25 0.51
C SER A 119 12.18 18.96 -0.34
N LEU A 120 12.64 17.69 -0.40
CA LEU A 120 13.79 17.29 -1.20
C LEU A 120 13.37 17.04 -2.66
N PRO A 121 13.68 17.95 -3.61
CA PRO A 121 13.19 17.82 -5.00
C PRO A 121 13.82 16.65 -5.75
N GLN A 122 15.01 16.21 -5.33
CA GLN A 122 15.74 15.12 -5.95
C GLN A 122 15.24 13.73 -5.52
N VAL A 123 14.32 13.62 -4.56
CA VAL A 123 13.91 12.35 -3.97
C VAL A 123 12.67 11.79 -4.64
N ALA A 124 12.79 10.61 -5.20
CA ALA A 124 11.66 9.82 -5.69
C ALA A 124 11.02 9.05 -4.53
N TRP A 125 9.69 9.14 -4.40
CA TRP A 125 8.95 8.46 -3.35
C TRP A 125 8.18 7.24 -3.88
N ILE A 126 8.17 6.19 -3.09
CA ILE A 126 7.34 4.99 -3.29
C ILE A 126 6.62 4.67 -1.97
N ASN A 127 5.44 5.19 -1.66
CA ASN A 127 4.79 6.40 -2.20
C ASN A 127 4.96 7.56 -1.22
N ARG A 128 4.59 8.79 -1.59
CA ARG A 128 4.45 9.87 -0.60
C ARG A 128 3.29 9.56 0.36
N PRO A 129 3.47 9.77 1.69
CA PRO A 129 2.39 9.53 2.67
C PRO A 129 1.09 10.27 2.34
N GLU A 130 1.19 11.50 1.86
CA GLU A 130 0.06 12.35 1.51
C GLU A 130 -0.73 11.76 0.33
N ASN A 131 -0.04 11.15 -0.65
CA ASN A 131 -0.69 10.49 -1.78
C ASN A 131 -1.42 9.23 -1.33
N ASN A 132 -0.86 8.48 -0.37
CA ASN A 132 -1.54 7.34 0.24
C ASN A 132 -2.83 7.77 0.94
N GLN A 133 -2.79 8.86 1.70
CA GLN A 133 -3.96 9.41 2.39
C GLN A 133 -5.03 9.94 1.42
N ARG A 134 -4.62 10.53 0.29
CA ARG A 134 -5.54 11.01 -0.75
C ARG A 134 -6.23 9.88 -1.51
N CYS A 135 -5.74 8.65 -1.42
CA CYS A 135 -6.34 7.47 -2.03
C CYS A 135 -7.34 6.80 -1.08
N ASP A 136 -8.29 7.56 -0.54
CA ASP A 136 -9.39 7.06 0.29
C ASP A 136 -10.49 6.39 -0.55
N LYS A 137 -11.35 5.59 0.10
CA LYS A 137 -12.40 4.82 -0.61
C LYS A 137 -13.33 5.68 -1.47
N PRO A 138 -13.89 6.79 -1.02
CA PRO A 138 -14.74 7.63 -1.84
C PRO A 138 -14.03 8.13 -3.11
N ARG A 139 -12.80 8.62 -2.96
CA ARG A 139 -12.02 9.15 -4.08
C ARG A 139 -11.59 8.07 -5.06
N GLN A 140 -11.15 6.88 -4.56
CA GLN A 140 -10.75 5.78 -5.44
C GLN A 140 -11.93 5.25 -6.26
N LEU A 141 -13.12 5.08 -5.67
CA LEU A 141 -14.31 4.60 -6.38
C LEU A 141 -14.78 5.62 -7.44
N ALA A 142 -14.83 6.91 -7.09
CA ALA A 142 -15.18 7.96 -8.02
C ALA A 142 -14.18 8.06 -9.20
N ALA A 143 -12.88 8.02 -8.91
CA ALA A 143 -11.84 8.06 -9.92
C ALA A 143 -11.88 6.82 -10.84
N ALA A 144 -12.13 5.64 -10.26
CA ALA A 144 -12.27 4.39 -11.00
C ALA A 144 -13.47 4.45 -11.96
N ALA A 145 -14.63 4.86 -11.48
CA ALA A 145 -15.83 5.01 -12.32
C ALA A 145 -15.59 5.99 -13.50
N GLN A 146 -14.94 7.13 -13.23
CA GLN A 146 -14.58 8.12 -14.27
C GLN A 146 -13.59 7.57 -15.32
N LEU A 147 -12.78 6.57 -14.95
CA LEU A 147 -11.86 5.88 -15.87
C LEU A 147 -12.52 4.68 -16.57
N GLY A 148 -13.82 4.45 -16.33
CA GLY A 148 -14.59 3.39 -16.98
C GLY A 148 -14.41 2.01 -16.37
N PHE A 149 -13.94 1.90 -15.11
CA PHE A 149 -14.07 0.66 -14.37
C PHE A 149 -15.52 0.41 -13.97
N ALA A 150 -15.93 -0.85 -13.98
CA ALA A 150 -17.11 -1.24 -13.22
C ALA A 150 -16.81 -1.10 -11.74
N VAL A 151 -17.66 -0.38 -11.01
CA VAL A 151 -17.65 -0.28 -9.55
C VAL A 151 -19.02 -0.69 -9.05
N PRO A 152 -19.13 -1.39 -7.90
CA PRO A 152 -20.44 -1.69 -7.33
C PRO A 152 -21.16 -0.40 -6.92
N ASP A 153 -22.49 -0.35 -7.07
CA ASP A 153 -23.28 0.78 -6.57
C ASP A 153 -22.94 1.01 -5.10
N THR A 154 -22.68 2.25 -4.74
CA THR A 154 -22.14 2.63 -3.44
C THR A 154 -22.92 3.81 -2.87
N LEU A 155 -23.32 3.70 -1.61
CA LEU A 155 -23.93 4.76 -0.81
C LEU A 155 -23.05 5.02 0.40
N ILE A 156 -22.83 6.29 0.73
CA ILE A 156 -22.24 6.72 1.99
C ILE A 156 -23.29 7.59 2.68
N THR A 157 -23.74 7.18 3.85
CA THR A 157 -24.79 7.89 4.58
C THR A 157 -24.69 7.65 6.08
N ASP A 158 -25.24 8.58 6.85
CA ASP A 158 -25.59 8.48 8.26
C ASP A 158 -27.12 8.51 8.46
N ASP A 159 -27.92 8.48 7.37
CA ASP A 159 -29.36 8.46 7.40
C ASP A 159 -29.89 7.01 7.31
N PRO A 160 -30.57 6.50 8.38
CA PRO A 160 -31.17 5.18 8.39
C PRO A 160 -32.20 4.95 7.28
N ALA A 161 -32.96 5.97 6.89
CA ALA A 161 -33.98 5.85 5.84
C ALA A 161 -33.33 5.67 4.46
N GLU A 162 -32.27 6.41 4.16
CA GLU A 162 -31.51 6.25 2.92
C GLU A 162 -30.81 4.89 2.84
N ALA A 163 -30.25 4.40 3.95
CA ALA A 163 -29.66 3.09 4.02
C ALA A 163 -30.68 1.96 3.78
N ALA A 164 -31.88 2.07 4.38
CA ALA A 164 -32.99 1.14 4.16
C ALA A 164 -33.46 1.15 2.69
N ALA A 165 -33.62 2.35 2.10
CA ALA A 165 -34.01 2.50 0.71
C ALA A 165 -32.96 1.91 -0.25
N PHE A 166 -31.67 2.07 0.04
CA PHE A 166 -30.57 1.46 -0.70
C PHE A 166 -30.64 -0.06 -0.62
N ALA A 167 -30.83 -0.62 0.58
CA ALA A 167 -30.96 -2.07 0.77
C ALA A 167 -32.18 -2.64 0.01
N GLN A 168 -33.30 -1.93 0.03
CA GLN A 168 -34.50 -2.33 -0.72
C GLN A 168 -34.27 -2.35 -2.22
N ARG A 169 -33.64 -1.30 -2.80
CA ARG A 169 -33.29 -1.24 -4.24
C ARG A 169 -32.43 -2.43 -4.67
N HIS A 170 -31.56 -2.92 -3.81
CA HIS A 170 -30.68 -4.06 -4.07
C HIS A 170 -31.19 -5.38 -3.50
N GLN A 171 -32.48 -5.47 -3.16
CA GLN A 171 -33.14 -6.72 -2.69
C GLN A 171 -32.42 -7.36 -1.48
N GLY A 172 -31.88 -6.53 -0.59
CA GLY A 172 -31.10 -6.98 0.56
C GLY A 172 -29.67 -7.41 0.24
N HIS A 173 -29.27 -7.41 -1.03
CA HIS A 173 -27.91 -7.75 -1.44
C HIS A 173 -26.96 -6.57 -1.24
N VAL A 174 -26.71 -6.22 0.02
CA VAL A 174 -25.87 -5.10 0.43
C VAL A 174 -24.81 -5.57 1.41
N VAL A 175 -23.62 -5.00 1.29
CA VAL A 175 -22.50 -5.16 2.23
C VAL A 175 -22.10 -3.81 2.79
N THR A 176 -21.50 -3.84 3.98
CA THR A 176 -20.85 -2.67 4.59
C THR A 176 -19.37 -2.93 4.78
N LYS A 177 -18.58 -1.87 4.69
CA LYS A 177 -17.12 -1.88 4.86
C LYS A 177 -16.70 -0.62 5.63
N SER A 178 -15.59 -0.70 6.35
CA SER A 178 -14.99 0.50 6.93
C SER A 178 -14.57 1.50 5.84
N LEU A 179 -14.85 2.78 6.08
CA LEU A 179 -14.34 3.90 5.27
C LEU A 179 -12.86 4.17 5.52
N SER A 180 -12.41 3.96 6.77
CA SER A 180 -11.04 4.14 7.24
C SER A 180 -10.55 2.85 7.86
N GLY A 181 -9.26 2.64 7.99
CA GLY A 181 -8.64 1.54 8.73
C GLY A 181 -9.30 0.15 8.61
N LEU A 182 -8.53 -0.91 8.77
CA LEU A 182 -9.02 -2.30 8.78
C LEU A 182 -8.99 -2.92 10.19
N VAL A 183 -8.54 -2.18 11.17
CA VAL A 183 -8.32 -2.68 12.53
C VAL A 183 -8.99 -1.70 13.50
N TYR A 184 -9.72 -2.24 14.45
CA TYR A 184 -10.15 -1.51 15.65
C TYR A 184 -9.43 -2.09 16.86
N GLU A 185 -9.20 -1.27 17.85
CA GLU A 185 -8.61 -1.64 19.13
C GLU A 185 -9.56 -1.13 20.22
N GLU A 186 -9.98 -2.02 21.11
CA GLU A 186 -10.86 -1.70 22.24
C GLU A 186 -10.30 -2.41 23.49
N GLY A 187 -9.68 -1.64 24.39
CA GLY A 187 -8.93 -2.20 25.51
C GLY A 187 -7.79 -3.07 25.00
N ASP A 188 -7.75 -4.32 25.44
CA ASP A 188 -6.77 -5.33 24.99
C ASP A 188 -7.22 -6.11 23.76
N GLU A 189 -8.44 -5.86 23.26
CA GLU A 189 -8.96 -6.54 22.07
C GLU A 189 -8.58 -5.80 20.79
N ARG A 190 -8.08 -6.57 19.83
CA ARG A 190 -7.77 -6.09 18.49
C ARG A 190 -8.52 -6.89 17.45
N GLY A 191 -9.39 -6.22 16.69
CA GLY A 191 -10.23 -6.85 15.69
C GLY A 191 -10.01 -6.33 14.27
N GLY A 192 -10.22 -7.20 13.28
CA GLY A 192 -10.22 -6.83 11.87
C GLY A 192 -11.60 -6.38 11.40
N LEU A 193 -11.66 -5.24 10.72
CA LEU A 193 -12.88 -4.78 10.06
C LEU A 193 -12.92 -5.32 8.63
N TYR A 194 -13.75 -6.34 8.42
CA TYR A 194 -13.95 -6.99 7.13
C TYR A 194 -15.18 -6.44 6.40
N THR A 195 -15.46 -7.01 5.24
CA THR A 195 -16.74 -6.81 4.57
C THR A 195 -17.80 -7.69 5.23
N TYR A 196 -18.92 -7.08 5.62
CA TYR A 196 -20.05 -7.75 6.24
C TYR A 196 -21.32 -7.59 5.41
N PRO A 197 -22.16 -8.62 5.29
CA PRO A 197 -23.50 -8.45 4.74
C PRO A 197 -24.31 -7.60 5.72
N VAL A 198 -25.19 -6.78 5.19
CA VAL A 198 -26.12 -5.99 5.98
C VAL A 198 -27.43 -6.79 6.11
N PRO A 199 -27.77 -7.32 7.31
CA PRO A 199 -29.04 -7.98 7.53
C PRO A 199 -30.20 -7.01 7.28
N ALA A 200 -31.32 -7.52 6.74
CA ALA A 200 -32.47 -6.67 6.37
C ALA A 200 -33.00 -5.86 7.55
N GLU A 201 -33.02 -6.46 8.74
CA GLU A 201 -33.45 -5.81 9.99
C GLU A 201 -32.49 -4.71 10.49
N GLN A 202 -31.26 -4.68 10.00
CA GLN A 202 -30.25 -3.69 10.36
C GLN A 202 -30.11 -2.57 9.34
N ALA A 203 -30.68 -2.74 8.16
CA ALA A 203 -30.54 -1.79 7.06
C ALA A 203 -31.15 -0.41 7.35
N GLY A 204 -32.07 -0.31 8.32
CA GLY A 204 -32.67 0.95 8.78
C GLY A 204 -32.44 1.23 10.27
N SER A 205 -31.38 0.65 10.85
CA SER A 205 -31.08 0.80 12.28
C SER A 205 -30.72 2.25 12.63
N GLU A 206 -31.28 2.78 13.75
CA GLU A 206 -30.92 4.08 14.31
C GLU A 206 -29.40 4.22 14.63
N ARG A 207 -28.71 3.12 14.78
CA ARG A 207 -27.25 3.14 14.97
C ARG A 207 -26.48 3.70 13.75
N ILE A 208 -27.11 3.71 12.58
CA ILE A 208 -26.54 4.31 11.38
C ILE A 208 -26.36 5.82 11.56
N ALA A 209 -27.23 6.47 12.31
CA ALA A 209 -27.14 7.91 12.61
C ALA A 209 -25.96 8.30 13.51
N LEU A 210 -25.23 7.34 14.07
CA LEU A 210 -24.08 7.63 14.94
C LEU A 210 -22.83 8.10 14.17
N THR A 211 -22.69 7.70 12.90
CA THR A 211 -21.55 8.11 12.04
C THR A 211 -21.83 7.73 10.59
N ALA A 212 -20.98 8.20 9.68
CA ALA A 212 -21.05 7.83 8.27
C ALA A 212 -20.69 6.36 8.03
N HIS A 213 -21.52 5.66 7.27
CA HIS A 213 -21.33 4.27 6.86
C HIS A 213 -21.22 4.15 5.34
N LEU A 214 -20.43 3.19 4.87
CA LEU A 214 -20.37 2.82 3.46
C LEU A 214 -21.17 1.56 3.24
N PHE A 215 -22.20 1.66 2.40
CA PHE A 215 -23.00 0.54 1.90
C PHE A 215 -22.66 0.31 0.43
N GLN A 216 -22.58 -0.94 0.01
CA GLN A 216 -22.24 -1.29 -1.36
C GLN A 216 -23.05 -2.48 -1.83
N ARG A 217 -23.52 -2.44 -3.10
CA ARG A 217 -24.21 -3.58 -3.71
C ARG A 217 -23.28 -4.79 -3.70
N ARG A 218 -23.74 -5.90 -3.13
CA ARG A 218 -23.04 -7.18 -3.14
C ARG A 218 -23.09 -7.79 -4.54
N ILE A 219 -21.95 -8.24 -5.05
CA ILE A 219 -21.86 -9.02 -6.28
C ILE A 219 -22.16 -10.47 -5.90
N VAL A 220 -23.41 -10.90 -6.11
CA VAL A 220 -23.91 -12.21 -5.64
C VAL A 220 -23.41 -13.38 -6.48
N ASP A 221 -23.20 -13.16 -7.76
CA ASP A 221 -22.72 -14.14 -8.74
C ASP A 221 -21.19 -14.12 -8.91
N LYS A 222 -20.48 -13.67 -7.87
CA LYS A 222 -19.01 -13.65 -7.82
C LYS A 222 -18.46 -15.05 -8.13
N GLN A 223 -17.54 -15.11 -9.10
CA GLN A 223 -16.81 -16.34 -9.45
C GLN A 223 -15.50 -16.42 -8.65
N TYR A 224 -14.69 -15.38 -8.69
CA TYR A 224 -13.42 -15.28 -8.00
C TYR A 224 -13.07 -13.79 -7.76
N GLU A 225 -12.00 -13.56 -7.05
CA GLU A 225 -11.42 -12.22 -6.92
C GLU A 225 -10.08 -12.16 -7.67
N ILE A 226 -9.65 -10.96 -8.05
CA ILE A 226 -8.31 -10.75 -8.57
C ILE A 226 -7.63 -9.73 -7.68
N ARG A 227 -6.47 -10.12 -7.14
CA ARG A 227 -5.55 -9.19 -6.53
C ARG A 227 -4.48 -8.78 -7.53
N VAL A 228 -4.36 -7.48 -7.73
CA VAL A 228 -3.36 -6.90 -8.63
C VAL A 228 -2.35 -6.14 -7.79
N THR A 229 -1.07 -6.51 -7.89
CA THR A 229 0.01 -5.69 -7.32
C THR A 229 0.67 -4.91 -8.45
N VAL A 230 0.86 -3.61 -8.27
CA VAL A 230 1.52 -2.74 -9.25
C VAL A 230 2.80 -2.18 -8.65
N VAL A 231 3.88 -2.25 -9.42
CA VAL A 231 5.20 -1.70 -9.07
C VAL A 231 5.71 -0.89 -10.26
N GLY A 232 5.69 0.43 -10.15
CA GLY A 232 5.99 1.32 -11.27
C GLY A 232 4.94 1.17 -12.38
N ASP A 233 5.37 0.64 -13.52
CA ASP A 233 4.53 0.31 -14.68
C ASP A 233 4.25 -1.20 -14.85
N ARG A 234 4.77 -2.01 -13.94
CA ARG A 234 4.59 -3.47 -13.96
C ARG A 234 3.36 -3.88 -13.17
N VAL A 235 2.51 -4.71 -13.78
CA VAL A 235 1.24 -5.18 -13.24
C VAL A 235 1.32 -6.69 -12.99
N PHE A 236 1.02 -7.12 -11.76
CA PHE A 236 1.10 -8.50 -11.30
C PHE A 236 -0.27 -8.97 -10.80
N PRO A 237 -1.13 -9.52 -11.66
CA PRO A 237 -2.43 -10.03 -11.25
C PRO A 237 -2.33 -11.49 -10.77
N VAL A 238 -3.19 -11.84 -9.81
CA VAL A 238 -3.44 -13.21 -9.37
C VAL A 238 -4.91 -13.39 -9.05
N GLU A 239 -5.50 -14.48 -9.50
CA GLU A 239 -6.85 -14.90 -9.09
C GLU A 239 -6.80 -15.48 -7.69
N ILE A 240 -7.83 -15.17 -6.90
CA ILE A 240 -8.06 -15.69 -5.56
C ILE A 240 -9.39 -16.46 -5.60
N HIS A 241 -9.33 -17.76 -5.41
CA HIS A 241 -10.47 -18.63 -5.36
C HIS A 241 -10.71 -19.06 -3.91
N ALA A 242 -11.79 -18.56 -3.32
CA ALA A 242 -12.21 -18.94 -1.98
C ALA A 242 -13.25 -20.07 -2.08
N PRO A 243 -13.18 -21.10 -1.21
CA PRO A 243 -14.23 -22.07 -1.08
C PRO A 243 -15.54 -21.43 -0.57
N GLU A 244 -16.64 -22.18 -0.59
CA GLU A 244 -17.88 -21.72 0.02
C GLU A 244 -17.69 -21.47 1.51
N GLY A 245 -18.28 -20.37 2.02
CA GLY A 245 -18.17 -19.95 3.41
C GLY A 245 -17.75 -18.47 3.59
N ALA A 246 -17.14 -18.18 4.71
CA ALA A 246 -16.79 -16.79 5.08
C ALA A 246 -15.79 -16.13 4.10
N GLY A 247 -14.84 -16.90 3.56
CA GLY A 247 -13.87 -16.46 2.57
C GLY A 247 -14.49 -16.04 1.23
N ARG A 248 -15.67 -16.59 0.91
CA ARG A 248 -16.38 -16.22 -0.31
C ARG A 248 -16.91 -14.79 -0.29
N LEU A 249 -17.23 -14.26 0.88
CA LEU A 249 -17.61 -12.86 1.02
C LEU A 249 -16.38 -11.94 1.05
N ASP A 250 -15.40 -12.31 1.85
CA ASP A 250 -14.14 -11.56 2.02
C ASP A 250 -13.00 -12.58 2.20
N TRP A 251 -12.12 -12.70 1.22
CA TRP A 251 -11.04 -13.69 1.19
C TRP A 251 -10.12 -13.63 2.43
N ARG A 252 -10.02 -12.47 3.07
CA ARG A 252 -9.20 -12.25 4.27
C ARG A 252 -9.67 -13.06 5.49
N ARG A 253 -10.93 -13.53 5.48
CA ARG A 253 -11.52 -14.30 6.57
C ARG A 253 -11.17 -15.80 6.53
N ASP A 254 -10.60 -16.27 5.42
CA ASP A 254 -10.28 -17.69 5.23
C ASP A 254 -8.98 -17.89 4.44
N THR A 255 -7.96 -17.12 4.78
CA THR A 255 -6.68 -17.11 4.06
C THR A 255 -6.03 -18.50 3.91
N PRO A 256 -6.10 -19.45 4.87
CA PRO A 256 -5.50 -20.77 4.74
C PRO A 256 -6.09 -21.64 3.63
N ASN A 257 -7.35 -21.43 3.28
CA ASN A 257 -8.09 -22.27 2.33
C ASN A 257 -8.21 -21.65 0.93
N LEU A 258 -7.49 -20.57 0.65
CA LEU A 258 -7.51 -19.92 -0.64
C LEU A 258 -6.64 -20.64 -1.67
N ALA A 259 -7.17 -20.78 -2.90
CA ALA A 259 -6.38 -21.19 -4.05
C ALA A 259 -6.00 -19.98 -4.91
N TYR A 260 -4.76 -19.97 -5.39
CA TYR A 260 -4.22 -18.89 -6.21
C TYR A 260 -3.94 -19.40 -7.62
N ARG A 261 -4.29 -18.58 -8.63
CA ARG A 261 -3.99 -18.88 -10.04
C ARG A 261 -3.38 -17.64 -10.72
N GLY A 262 -2.26 -17.85 -11.40
CA GLY A 262 -1.72 -16.81 -12.27
C GLY A 262 -2.72 -16.47 -13.37
N THR A 263 -2.92 -15.19 -13.63
CA THR A 263 -3.87 -14.71 -14.64
C THR A 263 -3.30 -13.55 -15.44
N VAL A 264 -4.00 -13.16 -16.50
CA VAL A 264 -3.69 -11.98 -17.31
C VAL A 264 -4.93 -11.11 -17.36
N LEU A 265 -4.76 -9.84 -17.04
CA LEU A 265 -5.86 -8.87 -17.15
C LEU A 265 -6.14 -8.53 -18.62
N PRO A 266 -7.40 -8.31 -18.99
CA PRO A 266 -7.73 -7.66 -20.25
C PRO A 266 -6.97 -6.33 -20.40
N SER A 267 -6.39 -6.09 -21.58
CA SER A 267 -5.54 -4.91 -21.85
C SER A 267 -6.16 -3.59 -21.39
N PRO A 268 -7.47 -3.31 -21.65
CA PRO A 268 -8.08 -2.06 -21.20
C PRO A 268 -8.12 -1.90 -19.68
N ILE A 269 -8.17 -3.01 -18.90
CA ILE A 269 -8.16 -2.97 -17.44
C ILE A 269 -6.76 -2.60 -16.95
N GLY A 270 -5.71 -3.23 -17.51
CA GLY A 270 -4.33 -2.91 -17.15
C GLY A 270 -3.97 -1.45 -17.39
N GLU A 271 -4.36 -0.90 -18.53
CA GLU A 271 -4.15 0.52 -18.87
C GLU A 271 -4.86 1.46 -17.89
N ARG A 272 -6.14 1.18 -17.60
CA ARG A 272 -6.92 1.96 -16.63
C ARG A 272 -6.33 1.91 -15.23
N ILE A 273 -5.78 0.76 -14.79
CA ILE A 273 -5.07 0.65 -13.52
C ILE A 273 -3.91 1.64 -13.47
N LEU A 274 -3.06 1.67 -14.50
CA LEU A 274 -1.93 2.61 -14.53
C LEU A 274 -2.38 4.07 -14.57
N MET A 275 -3.48 4.38 -15.28
CA MET A 275 -4.08 5.72 -15.28
C MET A 275 -4.60 6.10 -13.89
N LEU A 276 -5.26 5.18 -13.18
CA LEU A 276 -5.77 5.38 -11.84
C LEU A 276 -4.64 5.68 -10.84
N LEU A 277 -3.56 4.88 -10.89
CA LEU A 277 -2.42 5.11 -10.03
C LEU A 277 -1.68 6.42 -10.32
N ARG A 278 -1.56 6.81 -11.59
CA ARG A 278 -1.03 8.13 -11.97
C ARG A 278 -1.87 9.27 -11.41
N ARG A 279 -3.20 9.15 -11.44
CA ARG A 279 -4.11 10.17 -10.88
C ARG A 279 -3.89 10.40 -9.40
N PHE A 280 -3.55 9.35 -8.65
CA PHE A 280 -3.19 9.41 -7.23
C PHE A 280 -1.69 9.60 -6.99
N GLN A 281 -0.87 9.69 -8.05
CA GLN A 281 0.58 9.77 -7.98
C GLN A 281 1.20 8.60 -7.18
N LEU A 282 0.65 7.40 -7.35
CA LEU A 282 1.11 6.18 -6.72
C LEU A 282 2.04 5.40 -7.65
N ARG A 283 3.15 4.95 -7.12
CA ARG A 283 4.13 4.10 -7.82
C ARG A 283 4.07 2.64 -7.35
N PHE A 284 3.37 2.41 -6.25
CA PHE A 284 3.05 1.10 -5.73
C PHE A 284 1.61 1.10 -5.21
N ALA A 285 0.85 0.07 -5.52
CA ALA A 285 -0.44 -0.22 -4.91
C ALA A 285 -0.82 -1.69 -5.10
N THR A 286 -1.75 -2.17 -4.28
CA THR A 286 -2.53 -3.37 -4.59
C THR A 286 -3.98 -2.97 -4.84
N LEU A 287 -4.61 -3.61 -5.83
CA LEU A 287 -6.00 -3.40 -6.17
C LEU A 287 -6.74 -4.73 -6.04
N ASP A 288 -7.98 -4.66 -5.58
CA ASP A 288 -8.84 -5.84 -5.47
C ASP A 288 -10.04 -5.70 -6.42
N PHE A 289 -10.27 -6.75 -7.22
CA PHE A 289 -11.40 -6.85 -8.13
C PHE A 289 -12.25 -8.08 -7.76
N ILE A 290 -13.56 -7.95 -7.93
CA ILE A 290 -14.49 -9.07 -7.96
C ILE A 290 -14.84 -9.33 -9.42
N VAL A 291 -14.81 -10.60 -9.83
CA VAL A 291 -15.22 -11.02 -11.17
C VAL A 291 -16.52 -11.78 -11.05
N ASP A 292 -17.56 -11.32 -11.77
CA ASP A 292 -18.87 -11.97 -11.81
C ASP A 292 -18.95 -13.09 -12.85
N SER A 293 -20.08 -13.76 -12.95
CA SER A 293 -20.33 -14.86 -13.89
C SER A 293 -20.30 -14.44 -15.37
N ARG A 294 -20.40 -13.13 -15.66
CA ARG A 294 -20.32 -12.56 -17.01
C ARG A 294 -18.91 -12.09 -17.34
N GLY A 295 -17.96 -12.25 -16.43
CA GLY A 295 -16.59 -11.78 -16.60
C GLY A 295 -16.41 -10.27 -16.35
N THR A 296 -17.38 -9.60 -15.73
CA THR A 296 -17.25 -8.20 -15.37
C THR A 296 -16.31 -8.05 -14.17
N HIS A 297 -15.30 -7.19 -14.32
CA HIS A 297 -14.31 -6.91 -13.28
C HIS A 297 -14.71 -5.67 -12.50
N TYR A 298 -15.24 -5.84 -11.29
CA TYR A 298 -15.61 -4.75 -10.40
C TYR A 298 -14.43 -4.36 -9.51
N LEU A 299 -13.92 -3.14 -9.65
CA LEU A 299 -12.92 -2.60 -8.72
C LEU A 299 -13.59 -2.31 -7.37
N VAL A 300 -13.05 -2.88 -6.30
CA VAL A 300 -13.63 -2.78 -4.95
C VAL A 300 -12.70 -2.15 -3.91
N ASP A 301 -11.39 -2.13 -4.17
CA ASP A 301 -10.41 -1.51 -3.27
C ASP A 301 -9.11 -1.15 -3.99
N VAL A 302 -8.46 -0.06 -3.54
CA VAL A 302 -7.08 0.31 -3.90
C VAL A 302 -6.32 0.56 -2.62
N ASN A 303 -5.27 -0.20 -2.38
CA ASN A 303 -4.45 -0.07 -1.18
C ASN A 303 -3.02 0.35 -1.55
N PRO A 304 -2.62 1.62 -1.29
CA PRO A 304 -1.28 2.13 -1.60
C PRO A 304 -0.14 1.44 -0.84
N ASN A 305 -0.46 0.74 0.26
CA ASN A 305 0.48 -0.03 1.07
C ASN A 305 0.07 -1.50 1.22
N GLY A 306 -0.63 -2.04 0.22
CA GLY A 306 -1.20 -3.37 0.27
C GLY A 306 -0.16 -4.48 0.51
N GLN A 307 -0.59 -5.53 1.22
CA GLN A 307 0.21 -6.73 1.45
C GLN A 307 0.14 -7.66 0.24
N TRP A 308 1.25 -8.32 -0.07
CA TRP A 308 1.37 -9.24 -1.21
C TRP A 308 2.16 -10.52 -0.89
N ALA A 309 2.95 -10.54 0.20
CA ALA A 309 3.89 -11.63 0.51
C ALA A 309 3.20 -12.96 0.91
N TRP A 310 1.89 -12.93 1.17
CA TRP A 310 1.10 -14.12 1.44
C TRP A 310 0.76 -14.91 0.17
N VAL A 311 0.86 -14.29 -1.03
CA VAL A 311 0.72 -14.97 -2.32
C VAL A 311 2.06 -15.59 -2.71
N PRO A 312 2.17 -16.93 -2.85
CA PRO A 312 3.45 -17.60 -3.10
C PRO A 312 4.19 -17.06 -4.33
N GLU A 313 3.49 -16.85 -5.45
CA GLU A 313 4.05 -16.39 -6.72
C GLU A 313 4.62 -14.97 -6.61
N PHE A 314 4.13 -14.18 -5.67
CA PHE A 314 4.57 -12.81 -5.47
C PHE A 314 5.84 -12.68 -4.64
N ARG A 315 6.18 -13.71 -3.83
CA ARG A 315 7.34 -13.66 -2.91
C ARG A 315 8.69 -13.46 -3.59
N GLN A 316 8.80 -13.83 -4.86
CA GLN A 316 10.00 -13.58 -5.65
C GLN A 316 9.82 -12.41 -6.62
N ARG A 317 8.70 -12.36 -7.32
CA ARG A 317 8.48 -11.40 -8.41
C ARG A 317 8.34 -9.95 -7.92
N ILE A 318 7.64 -9.73 -6.81
CA ILE A 318 7.42 -8.37 -6.28
C ILE A 318 8.69 -7.80 -5.65
N PRO A 319 9.47 -8.53 -4.82
CA PRO A 319 10.77 -8.04 -4.32
C PRO A 319 11.72 -7.63 -5.43
N THR A 320 11.86 -8.47 -6.48
CA THR A 320 12.66 -8.15 -7.65
C THR A 320 12.19 -6.87 -8.32
N ALA A 321 10.87 -6.73 -8.54
CA ALA A 321 10.28 -5.56 -9.16
C ALA A 321 10.49 -4.27 -8.34
N LEU A 322 10.30 -4.36 -7.01
CA LEU A 322 10.53 -3.22 -6.11
C LEU A 322 12.03 -2.88 -6.03
N ALA A 323 12.91 -3.87 -5.96
CA ALA A 323 14.34 -3.64 -5.98
C ALA A 323 14.79 -2.97 -7.27
N ASP A 324 14.30 -3.41 -8.45
CA ASP A 324 14.58 -2.75 -9.74
C ASP A 324 14.15 -1.27 -9.73
N LEU A 325 12.93 -1.00 -9.21
CA LEU A 325 12.41 0.36 -9.13
C LEU A 325 13.26 1.23 -8.20
N LEU A 326 13.56 0.74 -6.99
CA LEU A 326 14.34 1.46 -5.98
C LEU A 326 15.77 1.70 -6.44
N GLU A 327 16.43 0.68 -6.97
CA GLU A 327 17.80 0.77 -7.50
C GLU A 327 17.90 1.78 -8.66
N LYS A 328 16.95 1.76 -9.58
CA LYS A 328 16.86 2.74 -10.67
C LYS A 328 16.80 4.18 -10.13
N GLU A 329 15.95 4.42 -9.13
CA GLU A 329 15.79 5.77 -8.55
C GLU A 329 17.06 6.24 -7.81
N THR A 330 17.82 5.32 -7.20
CA THR A 330 19.08 5.69 -6.53
C THR A 330 20.20 6.07 -7.51
N ARG A 331 20.12 5.64 -8.77
CA ARG A 331 21.10 5.92 -9.83
C ARG A 331 20.78 7.17 -10.64
N THR A 332 19.54 7.68 -10.59
CA THR A 332 19.09 8.80 -11.43
C THR A 332 19.62 10.12 -10.88
N SER A 333 20.15 10.99 -11.75
CA SER A 333 20.48 12.38 -11.42
C SER A 333 19.23 13.24 -11.27
N PRO A 334 19.27 14.35 -10.52
CA PRO A 334 18.11 15.08 -9.96
C PRO A 334 17.18 15.81 -10.96
N GLU A 335 17.23 15.52 -12.25
CA GLU A 335 16.51 16.32 -13.27
C GLU A 335 15.15 15.77 -13.73
N ARG A 336 14.52 14.83 -13.01
CA ARG A 336 13.24 14.27 -13.50
C ARG A 336 12.16 14.14 -12.42
N ASP A 337 11.45 15.23 -12.16
CA ASP A 337 10.04 15.19 -11.75
C ASP A 337 9.16 15.02 -13.00
N ALA A 338 9.22 13.88 -13.62
CA ALA A 338 8.26 13.48 -14.65
C ALA A 338 7.87 12.01 -14.43
N PHE A 339 6.61 11.77 -14.08
CA PHE A 339 6.00 10.47 -14.28
C PHE A 339 6.37 9.98 -15.70
N PRO A 340 6.81 8.73 -15.87
CA PRO A 340 7.18 8.24 -17.18
C PRO A 340 6.00 8.39 -18.13
N ARG A 341 6.22 9.11 -19.24
CA ARG A 341 5.26 9.15 -20.35
C ARG A 341 5.01 7.71 -20.79
N ALA A 342 3.76 7.41 -21.11
CA ALA A 342 3.30 6.09 -21.53
C ALA A 342 4.30 5.43 -22.50
N ARG A 343 5.05 4.48 -22.02
CA ARG A 343 5.79 3.49 -22.81
C ARG A 343 5.09 2.16 -22.57
N HIS A 344 4.99 1.37 -23.62
CA HIS A 344 4.26 0.10 -23.75
C HIS A 344 4.18 -0.72 -22.45
N LEU A 345 2.96 -1.18 -22.15
CA LEU A 345 2.66 -2.11 -21.06
C LEU A 345 3.52 -3.37 -21.18
N ALA A 346 4.42 -3.57 -20.23
CA ALA A 346 4.99 -4.90 -20.02
C ALA A 346 4.02 -5.71 -19.14
N ILE A 347 3.01 -6.31 -19.75
CA ILE A 347 2.19 -7.34 -19.10
C ILE A 347 3.05 -8.60 -19.10
N VAL A 348 3.47 -9.04 -17.93
CA VAL A 348 4.22 -10.28 -17.78
C VAL A 348 3.24 -11.43 -17.93
N GLY A 349 3.15 -11.96 -19.17
CA GLY A 349 2.26 -13.05 -19.56
C GLY A 349 2.61 -14.41 -18.96
N ARG A 350 1.77 -15.38 -19.28
CA ARG A 350 1.78 -16.77 -18.83
C ARG A 350 3.10 -17.54 -19.05
N ASP A 351 3.95 -17.12 -19.96
CA ASP A 351 5.13 -17.87 -20.41
C ASP A 351 6.30 -17.90 -19.40
N ALA A 352 6.14 -17.25 -18.24
CA ALA A 352 7.15 -17.21 -17.17
C ALA A 352 6.78 -18.03 -15.91
N LEU A 353 5.74 -18.84 -15.95
CA LEU A 353 5.34 -19.69 -14.81
C LEU A 353 5.82 -21.13 -15.05
N PRO A 354 6.59 -21.73 -14.13
CA PRO A 354 6.86 -23.17 -14.16
C PRO A 354 5.53 -23.93 -13.96
N PRO A 355 5.38 -25.12 -14.55
CA PRO A 355 4.17 -25.93 -14.35
C PRO A 355 3.99 -26.26 -12.87
N ALA A 356 2.74 -26.20 -12.41
CA ALA A 356 2.37 -26.57 -11.05
C ALA A 356 2.84 -28.00 -10.78
N PRO A 357 3.39 -28.31 -9.57
CA PRO A 357 3.71 -29.67 -9.20
C PRO A 357 2.44 -30.52 -9.22
N SER A 358 2.47 -31.61 -9.99
CA SER A 358 1.42 -32.62 -10.00
C SER A 358 1.27 -33.19 -8.60
N LEU A 359 0.09 -33.06 -8.01
CA LEU A 359 -0.29 -33.78 -6.82
C LEU A 359 -0.35 -35.28 -7.20
N GLY A 360 0.74 -35.99 -6.96
CA GLY A 360 0.81 -37.43 -7.03
C GLY A 360 -0.11 -37.98 -5.96
N GLY A 361 -1.09 -38.81 -6.38
CA GLY A 361 -1.94 -39.58 -5.51
C GLY A 361 -1.08 -40.54 -4.68
N ALA A 362 -1.39 -40.61 -3.40
CA ALA A 362 -1.08 -41.76 -2.57
C ALA A 362 -2.39 -42.21 -1.94
N VAL A 363 -2.65 -43.47 -2.18
CA VAL A 363 -3.71 -44.37 -1.66
C VAL A 363 -3.74 -44.38 -0.14
#